data_c1470442c1e1b26fc1588d68cb764fe6
#
_entry.id   c1470442c1e1b26fc1588d68cb764fe6
#
_cell.length_a   1.000
_cell.length_b   1.000
_cell.length_c   1.000
_cell.angle_alpha   90.00
_cell.angle_beta   90.00
_cell.angle_gamma   90.00
#
_symmetry.space_group_name_H-M   'P 1'
#
loop_
_entity.id
_entity.type
_entity.pdbx_description
1 polymer ?
#
loop_
_entity_poly.entity_id
_entity_poly.type
_entity_poly.pdbx_seq_one_letter_code
_entity_poly.pdbx_strand_id
1 'polypeptide(L)' 'MDFKVFGREGAPTLLLIPGLGVSYEIFLPLIGLLEGDYRIFAVQVDGFT' A
#
# COMPACT_ATOMS: atom_id res chain seq x y z
N MET A 1 10.39 -6.72 -6.34
CA MET A 1 9.16 -6.31 -5.66
C MET A 1 9.50 -5.37 -4.52
N ASP A 2 8.86 -4.24 -4.49
CA ASP A 2 9.09 -3.24 -3.46
C ASP A 2 7.82 -2.99 -2.68
N PHE A 3 7.97 -2.33 -1.57
CA PHE A 3 6.79 -1.94 -0.80
C PHE A 3 7.06 -0.63 -0.09
N LYS A 4 5.98 0.04 0.25
CA LYS A 4 6.04 1.24 1.05
C LYS A 4 5.12 1.09 2.24
N VAL A 5 5.50 1.71 3.35
CA VAL A 5 4.73 1.63 4.58
C VAL A 5 4.12 3.00 4.87
N PHE A 6 2.83 3.00 5.13
CA PHE A 6 2.11 4.22 5.47
C PHE A 6 1.36 3.98 6.77
N GLY A 7 0.91 5.06 7.38
CA GLY A 7 0.07 4.94 8.54
C GLY A 7 0.87 4.97 9.83
N ARG A 8 0.22 4.57 10.91
CA ARG A 8 0.81 4.71 12.22
C ARG A 8 1.20 3.36 12.80
N GLU A 9 2.33 3.38 13.47
CA GLU A 9 2.85 2.22 14.15
C GLU A 9 1.90 1.83 15.28
N GLY A 10 1.69 0.54 15.44
CA GLY A 10 0.79 0.05 16.48
C GLY A 10 -0.65 -0.10 16.03
N ALA A 11 -1.00 0.45 14.89
CA ALA A 11 -2.35 0.31 14.35
C ALA A 11 -2.48 -1.04 13.63
N PRO A 12 -3.71 -1.49 13.40
CA PRO A 12 -3.93 -2.74 12.66
C PRO A 12 -3.27 -2.67 11.30
N THR A 13 -2.70 -3.78 10.88
CA THR A 13 -1.98 -3.85 9.61
C THR A 13 -2.93 -4.15 8.46
N LEU A 14 -2.74 -3.41 7.37
CA LEU A 14 -3.51 -3.60 6.15
C LEU A 14 -2.53 -3.77 5.01
N LEU A 15 -2.71 -4.83 4.25
CA LEU A 15 -1.84 -5.11 3.12
C LEU A 15 -2.56 -4.83 1.82
N LEU A 16 -1.97 -3.98 0.99
CA LEU A 16 -2.54 -3.64 -0.32
C LEU A 16 -1.64 -4.16 -1.40
N ILE A 17 -2.19 -4.98 -2.28
CA ILE A 17 -1.45 -5.58 -3.38
C ILE A 17 -2.14 -5.22 -4.68
N PRO A 18 -1.55 -4.32 -5.48
CA PRO A 18 -2.13 -4.00 -6.78
C PRO A 18 -1.92 -5.16 -7.75
N GLY A 19 -2.62 -5.12 -8.85
CA GLY A 19 -2.44 -6.12 -9.87
C GLY A 19 -1.09 -5.98 -10.55
N LEU A 20 -0.73 -6.99 -11.33
CA LEU A 20 0.52 -6.97 -12.08
C LEU A 20 0.55 -5.78 -13.03
N GLY A 21 1.68 -5.10 -13.03
CA GLY A 21 1.84 -3.95 -13.91
C GLY A 21 1.16 -2.70 -13.44
N VAL A 22 0.53 -2.75 -12.26
CA VAL A 22 -0.18 -1.61 -11.70
C VAL A 22 0.58 -1.11 -10.49
N SER A 23 0.81 0.19 -10.43
CA SER A 23 1.53 0.80 -9.32
C SER A 23 0.61 0.94 -8.10
N TYR A 24 1.22 0.85 -6.91
CA TYR A 24 0.48 1.09 -5.68
C TYR A 24 -0.10 2.50 -5.64
N GLU A 25 0.38 3.37 -6.51
CA GLU A 25 -0.08 4.77 -6.55
C GLU A 25 -1.57 4.89 -6.78
N ILE A 26 -2.19 3.88 -7.38
CA ILE A 26 -3.63 3.91 -7.57
C ILE A 26 -4.37 3.89 -6.24
N PHE A 27 -3.69 3.45 -5.17
CA PHE A 27 -4.30 3.39 -3.86
C PHE A 27 -4.02 4.62 -2.99
N LEU A 28 -3.23 5.57 -3.49
CA LEU A 28 -2.86 6.71 -2.66
C LEU A 28 -4.04 7.48 -2.08
N PRO A 29 -5.11 7.75 -2.84
CA PRO A 29 -6.26 8.42 -2.25
C PRO A 29 -6.88 7.61 -1.11
N LEU A 30 -6.95 6.30 -1.27
CA LEU A 30 -7.49 5.42 -0.25
C LEU A 30 -6.56 5.37 0.96
N ILE A 31 -5.26 5.30 0.71
CA ILE A 31 -4.27 5.28 1.77
C ILE A 31 -4.37 6.55 2.61
N GLY A 32 -4.56 7.68 1.96
CA GLY A 32 -4.71 8.94 2.68
C GLY A 32 -5.90 8.96 3.62
N LEU A 33 -6.94 8.20 3.30
CA LEU A 33 -8.11 8.11 4.17
C LEU A 33 -7.90 7.13 5.31
N LEU A 34 -7.08 6.11 5.11
CA LEU A 34 -6.94 5.03 6.07
C LEU A 34 -5.70 5.13 6.95
N GLU A 35 -4.71 5.90 6.54
CA GLU A 35 -3.43 5.89 7.25
C GLU A 35 -3.51 6.37 8.69
N GLY A 36 -4.58 7.09 9.04
CA GLY A 36 -4.77 7.53 10.41
C GLY A 36 -5.21 6.40 11.34
N ASP A 37 -5.81 5.36 10.79
CA ASP A 37 -6.38 4.27 11.58
C ASP A 37 -5.68 2.94 11.36
N TYR A 38 -4.84 2.84 10.33
CA TYR A 38 -4.21 1.58 9.97
C TYR A 38 -2.74 1.78 9.67
N ARG A 39 -2.00 0.70 9.80
CA ARG A 39 -0.64 0.65 9.30
C ARG A 39 -0.71 -0.09 7.98
N ILE A 40 -0.34 0.59 6.90
CA ILE A 40 -0.58 0.09 5.55
C ILE A 40 0.74 -0.28 4.88
N PHE A 41 0.80 -1.50 4.37
CA PHE A 41 1.91 -1.96 3.56
C PHE A 41 1.41 -2.02 2.13
N ALA A 42 1.87 -1.10 1.32
CA ALA A 42 1.49 -1.05 -0.09
C ALA A 42 2.58 -1.71 -0.91
N VAL A 43 2.28 -2.85 -1.51
CA VAL A 43 3.24 -3.62 -2.25
C VAL A 43 3.25 -3.17 -3.70
N GLN A 44 4.45 -2.97 -4.23
CA GLN A 44 4.64 -2.67 -5.65
C GLN A 44 5.12 -3.94 -6.31
N VAL A 45 4.27 -4.58 -7.06
CA VAL A 45 4.67 -5.75 -7.81
C VAL A 45 5.24 -5.27 -9.12
N ASP A 46 6.52 -5.57 -9.33
CA ASP A 46 7.16 -5.14 -10.57
C ASP A 46 6.46 -5.79 -11.73
N GLY A 47 6.24 -5.01 -12.75
CA GLY A 47 5.68 -5.56 -13.95
C GLY A 47 6.59 -6.64 -14.48
N PHE A 48 6.01 -7.73 -14.90
CA PHE A 48 6.84 -8.70 -15.54
C PHE A 48 7.05 -8.27 -16.97
N THR A 49 8.18 -8.51 -17.38
CA THR A 49 8.57 -8.09 -18.74
C THR A 49 8.84 -9.31 -19.56
#